data_f97b4b8e9c059b228f6a02676fcd0ec3
#
_entry.id   f97b4b8e9c059b228f6a02676fcd0ec3
#
_cell.length_a   1.000
_cell.length_b   1.000
_cell.length_c   1.000
_cell.angle_alpha   90.00
_cell.angle_beta   90.00
_cell.angle_gamma   90.00
#
_symmetry.space_group_name_H-M   'P 1'
#
loop_
_entity.id
_entity.type
_entity.pdbx_description
1 polymer ?
#
loop_
_entity_poly.entity_id
_entity_poly.type
_entity_poly.pdbx_seq_one_letter_code
_entity_poly.pdbx_strand_id
1 'polypeptide(L)'
;SVYLAATRSDDAFSAMPPKESESLAEEEVRWLHDWIATGAVWPTEKDQTAIRAKHEAEWSQEDGVRVRTSGGLSDSWTNRNYDPEGLWAYQPLLKSAVPSSHNNPIDGFLQAALPKGLQVAPPASRPDLIRRATFDLTGLPPTPDEVKAFLNEKREDKEAFQDVVERLLASPHYGERMAQHWLDVVRYADSSGFANDFERGNAWRYRDYQFVREQIAGDEISPHNPEGLVAVGFLRQGPWELTSMEVPKVARQRFLDDVTNSVGETFLAHSLQCAKCHDHKFDPVPTRDYYSIQAIFNTTQLA
;
A
#
# COMPACT_ATOMS: atom_id res chain seq x y z
N SER A 1 13.22 19.65 -21.89
CA SER A 1 12.48 19.09 -23.04
C SER A 1 12.45 17.57 -22.95
N VAL A 2 11.32 16.95 -23.27
CA VAL A 2 11.17 15.48 -23.27
C VAL A 2 12.21 14.81 -24.19
N TYR A 3 12.50 15.42 -25.33
CA TYR A 3 13.51 14.91 -26.26
C TYR A 3 14.90 14.91 -25.64
N LEU A 4 15.31 16.00 -24.98
CA LEU A 4 16.63 16.08 -24.32
C LEU A 4 16.75 15.08 -23.15
N ALA A 5 15.69 14.88 -22.41
CA ALA A 5 15.65 13.86 -21.37
C ALA A 5 15.75 12.43 -21.94
N ALA A 6 15.04 12.15 -23.05
CA ALA A 6 15.05 10.86 -23.72
C ALA A 6 16.39 10.54 -24.38
N THR A 7 17.03 11.52 -25.00
CA THR A 7 18.35 11.38 -25.65
C THR A 7 19.52 11.47 -24.69
N ARG A 8 19.28 11.86 -23.41
CA ARG A 8 20.34 12.06 -22.40
C ARG A 8 21.43 13.04 -22.86
N SER A 9 21.09 14.00 -23.72
CA SER A 9 22.02 14.90 -24.37
C SER A 9 22.26 16.23 -23.65
N ASP A 10 21.58 16.45 -22.52
CA ASP A 10 21.68 17.68 -21.75
C ASP A 10 21.49 17.40 -20.26
N ASP A 11 22.53 17.68 -19.47
CA ASP A 11 22.56 17.44 -18.02
C ASP A 11 21.56 18.29 -17.22
N ALA A 12 20.98 19.32 -17.83
CA ALA A 12 19.90 20.12 -17.21
C ALA A 12 18.57 19.37 -17.12
N PHE A 13 18.44 18.24 -17.80
CA PHE A 13 17.24 17.41 -17.79
C PHE A 13 17.55 16.02 -17.28
N SER A 14 16.83 15.58 -16.23
CA SER A 14 16.93 14.20 -15.75
C SER A 14 16.62 13.22 -16.86
N ALA A 15 17.47 12.20 -17.01
CA ALA A 15 17.30 11.17 -18.04
C ALA A 15 15.98 10.41 -17.87
N MET A 16 15.28 10.19 -18.99
CA MET A 16 14.02 9.45 -19.04
C MET A 16 14.02 8.43 -20.19
N PRO A 17 13.89 7.15 -19.91
CA PRO A 17 13.82 6.47 -18.59
C PRO A 17 15.10 6.66 -17.75
N PRO A 18 15.01 6.60 -16.40
CA PRO A 18 16.16 6.89 -15.52
C PRO A 18 17.32 5.91 -15.68
N LYS A 19 17.02 4.64 -15.91
CA LYS A 19 18.04 3.59 -16.08
C LYS A 19 18.56 3.55 -17.51
N GLU A 20 19.86 3.43 -17.65
CA GLU A 20 20.51 3.35 -18.97
C GLU A 20 20.10 2.11 -19.76
N SER A 21 19.86 0.99 -19.07
CA SER A 21 19.34 -0.25 -19.65
C SER A 21 17.91 -0.17 -20.22
N GLU A 22 17.20 0.89 -19.87
CA GLU A 22 15.82 1.18 -20.29
C GLU A 22 15.78 2.36 -21.28
N SER A 23 16.94 2.83 -21.77
CA SER A 23 17.01 3.92 -22.75
C SER A 23 16.27 3.57 -24.04
N LEU A 24 15.67 4.59 -24.66
CA LEU A 24 14.95 4.43 -25.90
C LEU A 24 15.87 3.94 -27.02
N ALA A 25 15.34 3.08 -27.90
CA ALA A 25 16.02 2.67 -29.10
C ALA A 25 16.17 3.87 -30.06
N GLU A 26 17.18 3.83 -30.95
CA GLU A 26 17.41 4.90 -31.90
C GLU A 26 16.19 5.22 -32.79
N GLU A 27 15.41 4.21 -33.09
CA GLU A 27 14.18 4.35 -33.87
C GLU A 27 13.08 5.07 -33.05
N GLU A 28 12.93 4.76 -31.79
CA GLU A 28 11.99 5.43 -30.89
C GLU A 28 12.35 6.90 -30.65
N VAL A 29 13.65 7.18 -30.53
CA VAL A 29 14.16 8.56 -30.44
C VAL A 29 13.85 9.32 -31.71
N ARG A 30 13.97 8.67 -32.88
CA ARG A 30 13.63 9.28 -34.19
C ARG A 30 12.14 9.58 -34.27
N TRP A 31 11.29 8.65 -33.89
CA TRP A 31 9.83 8.88 -33.86
C TRP A 31 9.45 10.04 -32.95
N LEU A 32 10.07 10.13 -31.78
CA LEU A 32 9.86 11.24 -30.85
C LEU A 32 10.30 12.57 -31.44
N HIS A 33 11.47 12.60 -32.11
CA HIS A 33 11.97 13.77 -32.81
C HIS A 33 10.99 14.22 -33.91
N ASP A 34 10.58 13.32 -34.78
CA ASP A 34 9.73 13.60 -35.91
C ASP A 34 8.33 14.07 -35.48
N TRP A 35 7.79 13.45 -34.42
CA TRP A 35 6.54 13.90 -33.83
C TRP A 35 6.63 15.33 -33.28
N ILE A 36 7.70 15.68 -32.60
CA ILE A 36 7.94 17.03 -32.10
C ILE A 36 8.14 18.00 -33.26
N ALA A 37 8.91 17.62 -34.28
CA ALA A 37 9.19 18.44 -35.44
C ALA A 37 7.91 18.75 -36.27
N THR A 38 6.94 17.83 -36.27
CA THR A 38 5.64 18.00 -36.94
C THR A 38 4.62 18.76 -36.08
N GLY A 39 5.03 19.31 -34.94
CA GLY A 39 4.18 20.14 -34.09
C GLY A 39 3.53 19.37 -32.91
N ALA A 40 4.01 18.16 -32.63
CA ALA A 40 3.55 17.33 -31.52
C ALA A 40 2.02 17.12 -31.49
N VAL A 41 1.44 16.96 -32.69
CA VAL A 41 -0.01 16.80 -32.84
C VAL A 41 -0.46 15.50 -32.20
N TRP A 42 -1.38 15.59 -31.23
CA TRP A 42 -1.97 14.43 -30.60
C TRP A 42 -3.10 13.85 -31.47
N PRO A 43 -3.18 12.53 -31.66
CA PRO A 43 -4.25 11.91 -32.45
C PRO A 43 -5.63 12.30 -31.93
N THR A 44 -6.58 12.50 -32.85
CA THR A 44 -7.96 12.78 -32.48
C THR A 44 -8.56 11.60 -31.71
N GLU A 45 -9.63 11.83 -30.95
CA GLU A 45 -10.31 10.79 -30.18
C GLU A 45 -10.79 9.63 -31.07
N LYS A 46 -11.18 9.94 -32.31
CA LYS A 46 -11.55 8.96 -33.32
C LYS A 46 -10.36 8.11 -33.76
N ASP A 47 -9.21 8.74 -33.99
CA ASP A 47 -7.98 8.03 -34.40
C ASP A 47 -7.46 7.16 -33.25
N GLN A 48 -7.50 7.67 -32.02
CA GLN A 48 -7.15 6.90 -30.82
C GLN A 48 -8.05 5.66 -30.66
N THR A 49 -9.36 5.80 -30.91
CA THR A 49 -10.31 4.69 -30.85
C THR A 49 -10.02 3.65 -31.94
N ALA A 50 -9.68 4.09 -33.16
CA ALA A 50 -9.33 3.20 -34.25
C ALA A 50 -8.02 2.44 -34.00
N ILE A 51 -7.00 3.14 -33.48
CA ILE A 51 -5.72 2.53 -33.08
C ILE A 51 -5.94 1.49 -31.97
N ARG A 52 -6.73 1.85 -30.96
CA ARG A 52 -7.08 0.91 -29.86
C ARG A 52 -7.79 -0.33 -30.37
N ALA A 53 -8.80 -0.16 -31.23
CA ALA A 53 -9.58 -1.28 -31.77
C ALA A 53 -8.72 -2.22 -32.63
N LYS A 54 -7.75 -1.66 -33.38
CA LYS A 54 -6.79 -2.47 -34.15
C LYS A 54 -5.94 -3.35 -33.26
N HIS A 55 -5.39 -2.80 -32.18
CA HIS A 55 -4.56 -3.56 -31.25
C HIS A 55 -5.35 -4.51 -30.35
N GLU A 56 -6.61 -4.23 -30.05
CA GLU A 56 -7.48 -5.16 -29.32
C GLU A 56 -7.78 -6.44 -30.09
N ALA A 57 -7.82 -6.38 -31.40
CA ALA A 57 -8.08 -7.55 -32.26
C ALA A 57 -6.86 -8.48 -32.43
N GLU A 58 -5.66 -7.96 -32.17
CA GLU A 58 -4.39 -8.71 -32.31
C GLU A 58 -4.05 -9.60 -31.08
N TRP A 59 -4.84 -9.55 -30.00
CA TRP A 59 -4.48 -10.14 -28.72
C TRP A 59 -5.49 -11.19 -28.26
N SER A 60 -5.05 -12.43 -28.14
CA SER A 60 -5.88 -13.53 -27.67
C SER A 60 -6.01 -13.50 -26.13
N GLN A 61 -7.13 -14.07 -25.63
CA GLN A 61 -7.32 -14.28 -24.17
C GLN A 61 -6.34 -15.31 -23.60
N GLU A 62 -5.69 -16.09 -24.46
CA GLU A 62 -4.69 -17.11 -24.09
C GLU A 62 -3.39 -16.48 -23.56
N ASP A 63 -3.14 -15.21 -23.88
CA ASP A 63 -1.91 -14.48 -23.50
C ASP A 63 -1.97 -13.82 -22.09
N GLY A 64 -2.97 -14.12 -21.30
CA GLY A 64 -3.10 -13.62 -19.93
C GLY A 64 -4.06 -12.42 -19.77
N VAL A 65 -4.10 -11.85 -18.55
CA VAL A 65 -4.96 -10.70 -18.24
C VAL A 65 -4.31 -9.43 -18.78
N ARG A 66 -5.00 -8.81 -19.75
CA ARG A 66 -4.55 -7.58 -20.38
C ARG A 66 -5.05 -6.36 -19.62
N VAL A 67 -4.14 -5.50 -19.23
CA VAL A 67 -4.46 -4.21 -18.63
C VAL A 67 -4.04 -3.09 -19.58
N ARG A 68 -5.00 -2.22 -19.94
CA ARG A 68 -4.69 -1.00 -20.68
C ARG A 68 -3.90 -0.07 -19.80
N THR A 69 -2.72 0.27 -20.25
CA THR A 69 -1.88 1.27 -19.61
C THR A 69 -2.19 2.67 -20.13
N SER A 70 -1.51 3.67 -19.57
CA SER A 70 -1.60 5.06 -20.01
C SER A 70 -0.96 5.32 -21.38
N GLY A 71 -0.37 4.29 -21.98
CA GLY A 71 0.37 4.34 -23.21
C GLY A 71 1.87 4.50 -23.01
N GLY A 72 2.65 4.11 -23.99
CA GLY A 72 4.11 4.16 -23.97
C GLY A 72 4.68 3.96 -25.37
N LEU A 73 6.00 3.98 -25.48
CA LEU A 73 6.70 3.90 -26.77
C LEU A 73 6.83 2.49 -27.32
N SER A 74 6.67 1.46 -26.48
CA SER A 74 6.67 0.06 -26.90
C SER A 74 5.33 -0.60 -26.69
N ASP A 75 5.00 -1.60 -27.51
CA ASP A 75 3.76 -2.38 -27.40
C ASP A 75 3.66 -3.07 -26.03
N SER A 76 4.78 -3.57 -25.52
CA SER A 76 4.84 -4.21 -24.20
C SER A 76 4.58 -3.25 -23.04
N TRP A 77 4.82 -1.94 -23.24
CA TRP A 77 4.49 -0.91 -22.25
C TRP A 77 3.05 -0.42 -22.41
N THR A 78 2.58 -0.26 -23.64
CA THR A 78 1.22 0.22 -23.93
C THR A 78 0.16 -0.78 -23.50
N ASN A 79 0.48 -2.07 -23.60
CA ASN A 79 -0.43 -3.15 -23.32
C ASN A 79 0.31 -4.22 -22.49
N ARG A 80 0.12 -4.17 -21.18
CA ARG A 80 0.70 -5.16 -20.28
C ARG A 80 -0.17 -6.39 -20.17
N ASN A 81 0.43 -7.55 -20.35
CA ASN A 81 -0.16 -8.83 -20.06
C ASN A 81 0.34 -9.32 -18.70
N TYR A 82 -0.58 -9.72 -17.87
CA TYR A 82 -0.30 -10.31 -16.58
C TYR A 82 -0.73 -11.76 -16.58
N ASP A 83 0.15 -12.65 -16.14
CA ASP A 83 -0.20 -14.05 -15.93
C ASP A 83 -1.33 -14.14 -14.89
N PRO A 84 -2.47 -14.77 -15.22
CA PRO A 84 -3.59 -14.93 -14.29
C PRO A 84 -3.19 -15.62 -12.97
N GLU A 85 -2.23 -16.55 -13.01
CA GLU A 85 -1.72 -17.22 -11.81
C GLU A 85 -0.95 -16.25 -10.90
N GLY A 86 -0.22 -15.30 -11.50
CA GLY A 86 0.47 -14.22 -10.78
C GLY A 86 -0.47 -13.19 -10.16
N LEU A 87 -1.72 -13.11 -10.63
CA LEU A 87 -2.74 -12.16 -10.15
C LEU A 87 -3.63 -12.75 -9.04
N TRP A 88 -3.14 -13.71 -8.26
CA TRP A 88 -3.92 -14.38 -7.22
C TRP A 88 -4.57 -13.41 -6.21
N ALA A 89 -3.91 -12.29 -5.89
CA ALA A 89 -4.42 -11.29 -4.95
C ALA A 89 -5.66 -10.53 -5.47
N TYR A 90 -5.89 -10.55 -6.78
CA TYR A 90 -7.04 -9.89 -7.44
C TYR A 90 -8.17 -10.86 -7.76
N GLN A 91 -7.99 -12.14 -7.44
CA GLN A 91 -9.04 -13.14 -7.64
C GLN A 91 -10.00 -13.17 -6.45
N PRO A 92 -11.25 -13.59 -6.66
CA PRO A 92 -12.16 -13.82 -5.56
C PRO A 92 -11.56 -14.78 -4.52
N LEU A 93 -11.81 -14.49 -3.24
CA LEU A 93 -11.32 -15.35 -2.16
C LEU A 93 -11.93 -16.76 -2.28
N LEU A 94 -11.07 -17.73 -2.48
CA LEU A 94 -11.46 -19.15 -2.53
C LEU A 94 -11.05 -19.83 -1.22
N LYS A 95 -11.97 -20.61 -0.66
CA LYS A 95 -11.66 -21.45 0.49
C LYS A 95 -10.82 -22.64 0.03
N SER A 96 -9.52 -22.58 0.26
CA SER A 96 -8.61 -23.67 -0.06
C SER A 96 -8.91 -24.91 0.79
N ALA A 97 -8.77 -26.10 0.18
CA ALA A 97 -8.84 -27.34 0.92
C ALA A 97 -7.65 -27.44 1.90
N VAL A 98 -7.93 -27.66 3.17
CA VAL A 98 -6.90 -27.86 4.19
C VAL A 98 -6.20 -29.20 3.93
N PRO A 99 -4.86 -29.24 3.85
CA PRO A 99 -4.13 -30.50 3.77
C PRO A 99 -4.47 -31.37 4.97
N SER A 100 -4.93 -32.61 4.72
CA SER A 100 -5.58 -33.50 5.71
C SER A 100 -4.67 -34.09 6.78
N SER A 101 -3.39 -33.70 6.80
CA SER A 101 -2.37 -34.32 7.66
C SER A 101 -2.24 -33.69 9.07
N HIS A 102 -2.96 -32.59 9.37
CA HIS A 102 -2.77 -31.84 10.63
C HIS A 102 -4.08 -31.40 11.25
N ASN A 103 -4.12 -31.40 12.58
CA ASN A 103 -5.28 -30.92 13.35
C ASN A 103 -5.45 -29.40 13.26
N ASN A 104 -4.36 -28.67 13.01
CA ASN A 104 -4.38 -27.22 12.81
C ASN A 104 -4.26 -26.91 11.29
N PRO A 105 -5.22 -26.21 10.70
CA PRO A 105 -5.16 -25.83 9.28
C PRO A 105 -3.88 -25.06 8.91
N ILE A 106 -3.43 -24.16 9.77
CA ILE A 106 -2.21 -23.35 9.52
C ILE A 106 -0.99 -24.23 9.41
N ASP A 107 -0.84 -25.20 10.33
CA ASP A 107 0.29 -26.14 10.30
C ASP A 107 0.25 -27.01 9.04
N GLY A 108 -0.94 -27.39 8.58
CA GLY A 108 -1.15 -28.13 7.34
C GLY A 108 -0.63 -27.36 6.11
N PHE A 109 -0.98 -26.08 5.99
CA PHE A 109 -0.49 -25.25 4.88
C PHE A 109 0.99 -24.95 5.00
N LEU A 110 1.50 -24.64 6.19
CA LEU A 110 2.93 -24.39 6.39
C LEU A 110 3.77 -25.59 6.02
N GLN A 111 3.35 -26.79 6.41
CA GLN A 111 4.09 -28.00 6.08
C GLN A 111 4.05 -28.35 4.59
N ALA A 112 2.91 -28.11 3.93
CA ALA A 112 2.78 -28.29 2.50
C ALA A 112 3.68 -27.32 1.70
N ALA A 113 3.93 -26.12 2.23
CA ALA A 113 4.77 -25.10 1.62
C ALA A 113 6.27 -25.23 1.94
N LEU A 114 6.65 -26.12 2.86
CA LEU A 114 8.06 -26.30 3.24
C LEU A 114 8.91 -26.82 2.06
N PRO A 115 10.05 -26.17 1.76
CA PRO A 115 10.98 -26.68 0.76
C PRO A 115 11.49 -28.10 1.11
N LYS A 116 11.76 -28.90 0.08
CA LYS A 116 12.30 -30.25 0.27
C LYS A 116 13.56 -30.24 1.14
N GLY A 117 13.58 -31.07 2.17
CA GLY A 117 14.73 -31.22 3.07
C GLY A 117 14.68 -30.29 4.31
N LEU A 118 13.71 -29.39 4.41
CA LEU A 118 13.48 -28.65 5.63
C LEU A 118 12.43 -29.34 6.51
N GLN A 119 12.60 -29.20 7.81
CA GLN A 119 11.65 -29.68 8.83
C GLN A 119 11.24 -28.52 9.72
N VAL A 120 10.04 -28.59 10.26
CA VAL A 120 9.59 -27.65 11.28
C VAL A 120 10.49 -27.75 12.52
N ALA A 121 10.91 -26.63 13.05
CA ALA A 121 11.70 -26.58 14.29
C ALA A 121 10.92 -27.19 15.45
N PRO A 122 11.60 -27.77 16.45
CA PRO A 122 10.93 -28.22 17.67
C PRO A 122 10.21 -27.05 18.37
N PRO A 123 9.18 -27.34 19.21
CA PRO A 123 8.51 -26.32 19.98
C PRO A 123 9.49 -25.47 20.78
N ALA A 124 9.23 -24.17 20.87
CA ALA A 124 10.04 -23.27 21.67
C ALA A 124 9.93 -23.59 23.18
N SER A 125 10.97 -23.27 23.95
CA SER A 125 10.96 -23.45 25.39
C SER A 125 9.92 -22.54 26.06
N ARG A 126 9.46 -22.92 27.27
CA ARG A 126 8.52 -22.10 28.06
C ARG A 126 9.01 -20.65 28.28
N PRO A 127 10.27 -20.39 28.62
CA PRO A 127 10.79 -19.05 28.75
C PRO A 127 10.68 -18.25 27.43
N ASP A 128 10.95 -18.89 26.29
CA ASP A 128 10.85 -18.24 24.99
C ASP A 128 9.40 -17.99 24.60
N LEU A 129 8.49 -18.92 24.88
CA LEU A 129 7.07 -18.77 24.60
C LEU A 129 6.46 -17.60 25.34
N ILE A 130 6.65 -17.51 26.66
CA ILE A 130 6.08 -16.40 27.46
C ILE A 130 6.70 -15.07 27.05
N ARG A 131 8.01 -15.03 26.82
CA ARG A 131 8.69 -13.81 26.39
C ARG A 131 8.14 -13.32 25.06
N ARG A 132 8.05 -14.17 24.05
CA ARG A 132 7.54 -13.81 22.72
C ARG A 132 6.09 -13.36 22.81
N ALA A 133 5.21 -14.16 23.43
CA ALA A 133 3.78 -13.83 23.52
C ALA A 133 3.55 -12.49 24.24
N THR A 134 4.28 -12.21 25.33
CA THR A 134 4.09 -10.97 26.07
C THR A 134 4.56 -9.76 25.26
N PHE A 135 5.72 -9.85 24.60
CA PHE A 135 6.18 -8.76 23.72
C PHE A 135 5.26 -8.54 22.53
N ASP A 136 4.81 -9.60 21.88
CA ASP A 136 3.96 -9.48 20.69
C ASP A 136 2.58 -8.90 21.03
N LEU A 137 1.97 -9.37 22.12
CA LEU A 137 0.61 -8.98 22.48
C LEU A 137 0.53 -7.68 23.30
N THR A 138 1.54 -7.35 24.09
CA THR A 138 1.50 -6.17 24.97
C THR A 138 2.60 -5.15 24.74
N GLY A 139 3.61 -5.48 23.96
CA GLY A 139 4.79 -4.63 23.76
C GLY A 139 5.73 -4.57 24.96
N LEU A 140 5.45 -5.30 26.04
CA LEU A 140 6.17 -5.27 27.32
C LEU A 140 6.84 -6.62 27.61
N PRO A 141 7.94 -6.67 28.37
CA PRO A 141 8.49 -7.93 28.86
C PRO A 141 7.58 -8.56 29.92
N PRO A 142 7.56 -9.90 30.06
CA PRO A 142 6.88 -10.54 31.17
C PRO A 142 7.59 -10.21 32.48
N THR A 143 6.82 -10.12 33.57
CA THR A 143 7.38 -9.95 34.90
C THR A 143 8.07 -11.24 35.37
N PRO A 144 9.07 -11.14 36.29
CA PRO A 144 9.72 -12.32 36.85
C PRO A 144 8.76 -13.32 37.51
N ASP A 145 7.67 -12.84 38.11
CA ASP A 145 6.67 -13.70 38.75
C ASP A 145 5.79 -14.42 37.74
N GLU A 146 5.42 -13.76 36.63
CA GLU A 146 4.71 -14.42 35.53
C GLU A 146 5.56 -15.53 34.90
N VAL A 147 6.85 -15.26 34.68
CA VAL A 147 7.79 -16.27 34.18
C VAL A 147 7.86 -17.45 35.15
N LYS A 148 8.07 -17.20 36.46
CA LYS A 148 8.12 -18.26 37.45
C LYS A 148 6.82 -19.06 37.52
N ALA A 149 5.66 -18.41 37.48
CA ALA A 149 4.36 -19.06 37.49
C ALA A 149 4.20 -20.00 36.29
N PHE A 150 4.54 -19.54 35.09
CA PHE A 150 4.45 -20.36 33.89
C PHE A 150 5.45 -21.53 33.87
N LEU A 151 6.67 -21.32 34.37
CA LEU A 151 7.68 -22.36 34.45
C LEU A 151 7.32 -23.47 35.47
N ASN A 152 6.64 -23.10 36.53
CA ASN A 152 6.21 -24.05 37.59
C ASN A 152 4.86 -24.70 37.30
N GLU A 153 4.15 -24.31 36.24
CA GLU A 153 2.89 -24.90 35.85
C GLU A 153 3.08 -26.38 35.45
N LYS A 154 2.27 -27.25 36.03
CA LYS A 154 2.40 -28.71 35.87
C LYS A 154 1.58 -29.27 34.69
N ARG A 155 0.65 -28.51 34.18
CA ARG A 155 -0.15 -28.90 32.99
C ARG A 155 0.69 -28.99 31.75
N GLU A 156 0.15 -29.60 30.72
CA GLU A 156 0.79 -29.66 29.41
C GLU A 156 1.07 -28.25 28.86
N ASP A 157 2.16 -28.12 28.12
CA ASP A 157 2.65 -26.84 27.59
C ASP A 157 1.56 -26.10 26.80
N LYS A 158 0.77 -26.83 26.02
CA LYS A 158 -0.29 -26.25 25.19
C LYS A 158 -1.37 -25.58 26.05
N GLU A 159 -1.86 -26.26 27.09
CA GLU A 159 -2.91 -25.72 27.96
C GLU A 159 -2.39 -24.56 28.81
N ALA A 160 -1.21 -24.74 29.41
CA ALA A 160 -0.56 -23.70 30.19
C ALA A 160 -0.27 -22.45 29.39
N PHE A 161 0.14 -22.61 28.12
CA PHE A 161 0.41 -21.49 27.23
C PHE A 161 -0.86 -20.80 26.75
N GLN A 162 -1.95 -21.55 26.54
CA GLN A 162 -3.25 -20.96 26.21
C GLN A 162 -3.71 -20.00 27.28
N ASP A 163 -3.60 -20.36 28.57
CA ASP A 163 -3.97 -19.46 29.67
C ASP A 163 -3.12 -18.19 29.72
N VAL A 164 -1.82 -18.31 29.39
CA VAL A 164 -0.96 -17.12 29.26
C VAL A 164 -1.47 -16.21 28.15
N VAL A 165 -1.80 -16.75 26.98
CA VAL A 165 -2.32 -15.97 25.85
C VAL A 165 -3.65 -15.31 26.18
N GLU A 166 -4.61 -16.04 26.76
CA GLU A 166 -5.91 -15.48 27.14
C GLU A 166 -5.77 -14.34 28.15
N ARG A 167 -4.89 -14.49 29.14
CA ARG A 167 -4.58 -13.41 30.09
C ARG A 167 -3.99 -12.18 29.40
N LEU A 168 -3.08 -12.36 28.47
CA LEU A 168 -2.47 -11.25 27.73
C LEU A 168 -3.48 -10.54 26.83
N LEU A 169 -4.36 -11.28 26.16
CA LEU A 169 -5.44 -10.72 25.36
C LEU A 169 -6.46 -9.91 26.19
N ALA A 170 -6.68 -10.32 27.44
CA ALA A 170 -7.54 -9.58 28.38
C ALA A 170 -6.85 -8.37 29.02
N SER A 171 -5.56 -8.17 28.80
CA SER A 171 -4.80 -7.04 29.36
C SER A 171 -5.13 -5.73 28.63
N PRO A 172 -5.27 -4.59 29.35
CA PRO A 172 -5.36 -3.27 28.71
C PRO A 172 -4.20 -2.97 27.75
N HIS A 173 -3.01 -3.44 28.06
CA HIS A 173 -1.81 -3.26 27.22
C HIS A 173 -1.92 -3.93 25.85
N TYR A 174 -2.78 -4.94 25.69
CA TYR A 174 -3.08 -5.49 24.36
C TYR A 174 -3.73 -4.46 23.46
N GLY A 175 -4.72 -3.73 23.97
CA GLY A 175 -5.36 -2.64 23.23
C GLY A 175 -4.38 -1.52 22.87
N GLU A 176 -3.53 -1.10 23.82
CA GLU A 176 -2.47 -0.10 23.58
C GLU A 176 -1.48 -0.56 22.50
N ARG A 177 -1.07 -1.84 22.55
CA ARG A 177 -0.16 -2.40 21.54
C ARG A 177 -0.77 -2.45 20.15
N MET A 178 -2.03 -2.88 20.03
CA MET A 178 -2.73 -2.93 18.74
C MET A 178 -3.00 -1.53 18.19
N ALA A 179 -3.34 -0.58 19.05
CA ALA A 179 -3.48 0.82 18.67
C ALA A 179 -2.19 1.41 18.12
N GLN A 180 -1.04 1.08 18.73
CA GLN A 180 0.27 1.52 18.22
C GLN A 180 0.49 1.06 16.77
N HIS A 181 0.23 -0.21 16.44
CA HIS A 181 0.36 -0.71 15.07
C HIS A 181 -0.55 0.05 14.09
N TRP A 182 -1.78 0.33 14.52
CA TRP A 182 -2.71 1.10 13.69
C TRP A 182 -2.24 2.55 13.49
N LEU A 183 -1.77 3.20 14.55
CA LEU A 183 -1.26 4.57 14.50
C LEU A 183 -0.03 4.69 13.58
N ASP A 184 0.84 3.68 13.55
CA ASP A 184 1.95 3.60 12.60
C ASP A 184 1.46 3.53 11.14
N VAL A 185 0.47 2.67 10.86
CA VAL A 185 -0.13 2.53 9.52
C VAL A 185 -0.75 3.83 9.04
N VAL A 186 -1.49 4.54 9.90
CA VAL A 186 -2.13 5.81 9.55
C VAL A 186 -1.18 7.01 9.63
N ARG A 187 0.10 6.79 9.96
CA ARG A 187 1.13 7.84 10.05
C ARG A 187 0.79 8.90 11.10
N TYR A 188 0.18 8.48 12.22
CA TYR A 188 -0.18 9.38 13.30
C TYR A 188 1.05 10.12 13.82
N ALA A 189 0.89 11.42 13.99
CA ALA A 189 1.87 12.26 14.68
C ALA A 189 1.16 13.40 15.43
N ASP A 190 1.70 13.77 16.59
CA ASP A 190 1.22 14.92 17.38
C ASP A 190 1.69 16.26 16.80
N SER A 191 2.47 16.24 15.72
CA SER A 191 2.97 17.42 15.02
C SER A 191 2.74 17.34 13.51
N SER A 192 2.85 18.48 12.83
CA SER A 192 2.52 18.60 11.40
C SER A 192 3.64 18.16 10.47
N GLY A 193 4.84 17.91 10.99
CA GLY A 193 6.03 17.67 10.18
C GLY A 193 6.56 18.95 9.52
N PHE A 194 7.44 18.82 8.54
CA PHE A 194 8.15 19.91 7.89
C PHE A 194 9.06 20.73 8.83
N ALA A 195 9.66 21.80 8.30
CA ALA A 195 10.68 22.56 8.99
C ALA A 195 10.23 23.21 10.31
N ASN A 196 8.98 23.58 10.43
CA ASN A 196 8.42 24.26 11.62
C ASN A 196 7.73 23.33 12.61
N ASP A 197 7.40 22.14 12.18
CA ASP A 197 6.85 21.04 12.98
C ASP A 197 5.83 21.46 14.08
N PHE A 198 4.84 22.23 13.70
CA PHE A 198 3.83 22.73 14.64
C PHE A 198 3.03 21.60 15.28
N GLU A 199 2.75 21.74 16.58
CA GLU A 199 1.94 20.82 17.36
C GLU A 199 0.49 20.75 16.84
N ARG A 200 -0.07 19.54 16.80
CA ARG A 200 -1.46 19.25 16.48
C ARG A 200 -2.26 19.00 17.75
N GLY A 201 -2.68 20.05 18.43
CA GLY A 201 -3.34 19.97 19.75
C GLY A 201 -4.61 19.11 19.84
N ASN A 202 -5.18 18.69 18.71
CA ASN A 202 -6.37 17.84 18.66
C ASN A 202 -6.11 16.44 18.06
N ALA A 203 -4.87 16.09 17.68
CA ALA A 203 -4.56 14.81 17.06
C ALA A 203 -4.91 13.61 17.96
N TRP A 204 -4.78 13.79 19.29
CA TRP A 204 -5.12 12.76 20.29
C TRP A 204 -6.55 12.21 20.16
N ARG A 205 -7.49 12.99 19.62
CA ARG A 205 -8.88 12.56 19.40
C ARG A 205 -8.96 11.43 18.39
N TYR A 206 -8.13 11.48 17.35
CA TYR A 206 -8.06 10.40 16.37
C TYR A 206 -7.50 9.11 16.98
N ARG A 207 -6.52 9.21 17.88
CA ARG A 207 -5.92 8.05 18.56
C ARG A 207 -6.96 7.19 19.27
N ASP A 208 -8.04 7.80 19.76
CA ASP A 208 -9.08 7.14 20.55
C ASP A 208 -10.23 6.57 19.70
N TYR A 209 -10.14 6.69 18.34
CA TYR A 209 -11.21 6.32 17.40
C TYR A 209 -10.84 5.20 16.41
N GLN A 210 -11.78 4.28 16.08
CA GLN A 210 -11.51 3.17 15.13
C GLN A 210 -12.72 2.69 14.31
N PHE A 211 -12.85 3.09 12.99
CA PHE A 211 -13.61 2.33 11.98
C PHE A 211 -13.27 2.76 10.54
N VAL A 212 -12.98 1.79 9.64
CA VAL A 212 -12.44 2.03 8.29
C VAL A 212 -13.33 2.91 7.39
N ARG A 213 -14.64 2.67 7.35
CA ARG A 213 -15.55 3.44 6.47
C ARG A 213 -15.67 4.90 6.91
N GLU A 214 -15.69 5.12 8.19
CA GLU A 214 -15.80 6.46 8.78
C GLU A 214 -14.50 7.25 8.62
N GLN A 215 -13.37 6.59 8.54
CA GLN A 215 -12.08 7.25 8.30
C GLN A 215 -11.91 7.81 6.88
N ILE A 216 -12.67 7.29 5.92
CA ILE A 216 -12.64 7.77 4.53
C ILE A 216 -13.74 8.78 4.25
N ALA A 217 -14.93 8.59 4.83
CA ALA A 217 -16.14 9.33 4.52
C ALA A 217 -17.07 9.52 5.73
N GLY A 218 -16.53 9.62 6.94
CA GLY A 218 -17.32 9.73 8.17
C GLY A 218 -18.18 10.98 8.24
N ASP A 219 -17.70 12.08 7.71
CA ASP A 219 -18.41 13.36 7.59
C ASP A 219 -19.57 13.27 6.60
N GLU A 220 -19.46 12.46 5.54
CA GLU A 220 -20.54 12.22 4.58
C GLU A 220 -21.56 11.18 5.07
N ILE A 221 -21.10 10.14 5.76
CA ILE A 221 -21.96 9.07 6.32
C ILE A 221 -22.81 9.60 7.48
N SER A 222 -22.25 10.47 8.30
CA SER A 222 -22.87 10.99 9.51
C SER A 222 -22.60 12.49 9.67
N PRO A 223 -23.16 13.36 8.82
CA PRO A 223 -22.82 14.79 8.76
C PRO A 223 -23.05 15.58 10.06
N HIS A 224 -23.86 15.06 10.97
CA HIS A 224 -24.19 15.70 12.24
C HIS A 224 -23.53 15.03 13.46
N ASN A 225 -22.72 13.99 13.23
CA ASN A 225 -22.01 13.29 14.29
C ASN A 225 -20.56 13.79 14.36
N PRO A 226 -20.15 14.44 15.47
CA PRO A 226 -18.75 14.86 15.65
C PRO A 226 -17.73 13.73 15.53
N GLU A 227 -18.11 12.50 15.89
CA GLU A 227 -17.27 11.29 15.76
C GLU A 227 -16.91 11.00 14.30
N GLY A 228 -17.87 11.18 13.36
CA GLY A 228 -17.60 11.04 11.93
C GLY A 228 -16.54 12.02 11.42
N LEU A 229 -16.58 13.26 11.94
CA LEU A 229 -15.58 14.28 11.60
C LEU A 229 -14.20 13.96 12.22
N VAL A 230 -14.16 13.36 13.41
CA VAL A 230 -12.92 12.89 14.03
C VAL A 230 -12.32 11.73 13.21
N ALA A 231 -13.18 10.82 12.74
CA ALA A 231 -12.75 9.66 11.98
C ALA A 231 -12.02 10.03 10.67
N VAL A 232 -12.52 11.00 9.91
CA VAL A 232 -11.86 11.49 8.69
C VAL A 232 -10.52 12.19 8.95
N GLY A 233 -10.14 12.34 10.21
CA GLY A 233 -8.79 12.72 10.63
C GLY A 233 -7.71 11.82 10.03
N PHE A 234 -8.03 10.57 9.64
CA PHE A 234 -7.15 9.70 8.86
C PHE A 234 -6.54 10.41 7.64
N LEU A 235 -7.36 11.11 6.87
CA LEU A 235 -6.93 11.82 5.67
C LEU A 235 -5.95 12.96 6.00
N ARG A 236 -5.88 13.39 7.27
CA ARG A 236 -5.08 14.51 7.72
C ARG A 236 -3.85 14.12 8.56
N GLN A 237 -3.60 12.85 8.78
CA GLN A 237 -2.44 12.41 9.60
C GLN A 237 -1.10 12.63 8.90
N GLY A 238 -1.07 12.71 7.57
CA GLY A 238 0.14 13.02 6.81
C GLY A 238 0.71 14.41 7.09
N PRO A 239 1.96 14.67 6.71
CA PRO A 239 2.60 15.98 6.86
C PRO A 239 1.90 17.04 6.02
N TRP A 240 1.73 18.23 6.59
CA TRP A 240 1.07 19.36 5.93
C TRP A 240 1.86 20.65 6.11
N GLU A 241 2.05 21.39 5.01
CA GLU A 241 2.74 22.67 5.03
C GLU A 241 1.81 23.80 5.51
N LEU A 242 2.10 24.35 6.69
CA LEU A 242 1.27 25.39 7.35
C LEU A 242 1.80 26.81 7.17
N THR A 243 3.04 26.97 6.67
CA THR A 243 3.77 28.25 6.78
C THR A 243 3.80 29.06 5.50
N SER A 244 3.12 28.62 4.45
CA SER A 244 3.19 29.26 3.13
C SER A 244 4.61 29.37 2.55
N MET A 245 5.53 28.56 3.03
CA MET A 245 6.89 28.47 2.48
C MET A 245 6.92 27.79 1.11
N GLU A 246 5.84 27.15 0.73
CA GLU A 246 5.66 26.50 -0.56
C GLU A 246 4.50 27.12 -1.33
N VAL A 247 4.57 27.01 -2.68
CA VAL A 247 3.47 27.44 -3.53
C VAL A 247 2.21 26.64 -3.19
N PRO A 248 1.06 27.30 -2.90
CA PRO A 248 -0.16 26.60 -2.42
C PRO A 248 -0.63 25.43 -3.30
N LYS A 249 -0.48 25.55 -4.62
CA LYS A 249 -0.81 24.46 -5.56
C LYS A 249 0.09 23.24 -5.38
N VAL A 250 1.36 23.45 -5.07
CA VAL A 250 2.34 22.37 -4.83
C VAL A 250 2.03 21.69 -3.50
N ALA A 251 1.80 22.47 -2.44
CA ALA A 251 1.39 21.96 -1.14
C ALA A 251 0.09 21.12 -1.24
N ARG A 252 -0.90 21.65 -2.00
CA ARG A 252 -2.14 20.92 -2.26
C ARG A 252 -1.91 19.61 -3.01
N GLN A 253 -1.06 19.62 -4.04
CA GLN A 253 -0.75 18.39 -4.80
C GLN A 253 -0.05 17.36 -3.92
N ARG A 254 0.89 17.76 -3.06
CA ARG A 254 1.53 16.86 -2.10
C ARG A 254 0.55 16.23 -1.14
N PHE A 255 -0.39 17.00 -0.65
CA PHE A 255 -1.46 16.48 0.20
C PHE A 255 -2.30 15.41 -0.53
N LEU A 256 -2.73 15.69 -1.76
CA LEU A 256 -3.51 14.74 -2.55
C LEU A 256 -2.72 13.46 -2.86
N ASP A 257 -1.44 13.59 -3.15
CA ASP A 257 -0.54 12.45 -3.37
C ASP A 257 -0.41 11.61 -2.11
N ASP A 258 -0.22 12.26 -0.97
CA ASP A 258 -0.08 11.60 0.33
C ASP A 258 -1.35 10.84 0.73
N VAL A 259 -2.52 11.47 0.62
CA VAL A 259 -3.81 10.83 0.89
C VAL A 259 -4.04 9.63 -0.04
N THR A 260 -3.80 9.81 -1.34
CA THR A 260 -3.97 8.74 -2.34
C THR A 260 -3.10 7.53 -2.01
N ASN A 261 -1.82 7.76 -1.72
CA ASN A 261 -0.89 6.69 -1.37
C ASN A 261 -1.30 6.01 -0.07
N SER A 262 -1.68 6.77 0.95
CA SER A 262 -2.05 6.23 2.25
C SER A 262 -3.32 5.39 2.20
N VAL A 263 -4.32 5.82 1.44
CA VAL A 263 -5.53 5.02 1.20
C VAL A 263 -5.18 3.74 0.46
N GLY A 264 -4.33 3.82 -0.56
CA GLY A 264 -3.86 2.66 -1.31
C GLY A 264 -3.12 1.65 -0.42
N GLU A 265 -2.15 2.10 0.34
CA GLU A 265 -1.33 1.23 1.20
C GLU A 265 -2.13 0.65 2.36
N THR A 266 -2.96 1.47 3.02
CA THR A 266 -3.69 1.06 4.23
C THR A 266 -4.87 0.15 3.93
N PHE A 267 -5.69 0.48 2.93
CA PHE A 267 -6.97 -0.19 2.70
C PHE A 267 -6.98 -1.12 1.49
N LEU A 268 -6.10 -0.89 0.52
CA LEU A 268 -6.00 -1.71 -0.70
C LEU A 268 -4.75 -2.61 -0.71
N ALA A 269 -3.86 -2.46 0.28
CA ALA A 269 -2.56 -3.14 0.34
C ALA A 269 -1.70 -2.92 -0.93
N HIS A 270 -1.84 -1.76 -1.58
CA HIS A 270 -1.13 -1.39 -2.78
C HIS A 270 -0.32 -0.12 -2.60
N SER A 271 0.96 -0.16 -2.96
CA SER A 271 1.77 1.04 -3.14
C SER A 271 1.42 1.71 -4.47
N LEU A 272 0.59 2.73 -4.44
CA LEU A 272 0.14 3.45 -5.63
C LEU A 272 1.15 4.48 -6.12
N GLN A 273 2.18 4.82 -5.34
CA GLN A 273 3.09 5.93 -5.59
C GLN A 273 3.77 5.87 -6.96
N CYS A 274 4.16 4.69 -7.43
CA CYS A 274 4.77 4.53 -8.75
C CYS A 274 3.80 4.90 -9.88
N ALA A 275 2.50 4.63 -9.70
CA ALA A 275 1.48 4.89 -10.68
C ALA A 275 1.19 6.39 -10.90
N LYS A 276 1.71 7.27 -10.05
CA LYS A 276 1.65 8.73 -10.24
C LYS A 276 2.34 9.20 -11.53
N CYS A 277 3.48 8.61 -11.86
CA CYS A 277 4.31 9.08 -12.98
C CYS A 277 4.25 8.17 -14.21
N HIS A 278 4.05 6.87 -13.99
CA HIS A 278 3.95 5.86 -15.05
C HIS A 278 3.12 4.68 -14.51
N ASP A 279 2.60 3.84 -15.38
CA ASP A 279 1.86 2.66 -14.96
C ASP A 279 2.73 1.79 -14.04
N HIS A 280 2.12 1.24 -12.99
CA HIS A 280 2.85 0.46 -11.99
C HIS A 280 3.57 -0.72 -12.64
N LYS A 281 4.84 -0.94 -12.25
CA LYS A 281 5.70 -1.91 -12.95
C LYS A 281 5.26 -3.36 -12.76
N PHE A 282 4.78 -3.68 -11.58
CA PHE A 282 4.50 -5.06 -11.17
C PHE A 282 3.01 -5.36 -11.03
N ASP A 283 2.24 -4.38 -10.57
CA ASP A 283 0.81 -4.51 -10.32
C ASP A 283 -0.02 -3.92 -11.46
N PRO A 284 -1.23 -4.44 -11.71
CA PRO A 284 -2.11 -3.97 -12.79
C PRO A 284 -2.77 -2.63 -12.45
N VAL A 285 -1.98 -1.64 -12.06
CA VAL A 285 -2.41 -0.30 -11.66
C VAL A 285 -1.89 0.74 -12.67
N PRO A 286 -2.68 1.14 -13.66
CA PRO A 286 -2.30 2.19 -14.59
C PRO A 286 -2.35 3.59 -13.93
N THR A 287 -1.59 4.52 -14.48
CA THR A 287 -1.53 5.92 -14.03
C THR A 287 -2.92 6.57 -13.96
N ARG A 288 -3.81 6.25 -14.89
CA ARG A 288 -5.19 6.77 -14.87
C ARG A 288 -5.95 6.38 -13.60
N ASP A 289 -5.71 5.18 -13.06
CA ASP A 289 -6.40 4.69 -11.86
C ASP A 289 -5.88 5.42 -10.62
N TYR A 290 -4.57 5.73 -10.57
CA TYR A 290 -4.01 6.62 -9.55
C TYR A 290 -4.74 7.96 -9.50
N TYR A 291 -4.87 8.63 -10.66
CA TYR A 291 -5.55 9.93 -10.72
C TYR A 291 -7.06 9.82 -10.54
N SER A 292 -7.68 8.68 -10.83
CA SER A 292 -9.10 8.44 -10.54
C SER A 292 -9.35 8.38 -9.04
N ILE A 293 -8.48 7.69 -8.27
CA ILE A 293 -8.54 7.67 -6.80
C ILE A 293 -8.25 9.07 -6.25
N GLN A 294 -7.22 9.75 -6.74
CA GLN A 294 -6.88 11.10 -6.31
C GLN A 294 -8.03 12.08 -6.52
N ALA A 295 -8.78 11.95 -7.62
CA ALA A 295 -9.91 12.82 -7.94
C ALA A 295 -11.03 12.72 -6.90
N ILE A 296 -11.21 11.59 -6.21
CA ILE A 296 -12.18 11.43 -5.12
C ILE A 296 -11.87 12.42 -4.00
N PHE A 297 -10.59 12.63 -3.68
CA PHE A 297 -10.14 13.51 -2.61
C PHE A 297 -9.91 14.97 -3.05
N ASN A 298 -10.10 15.27 -4.35
CA ASN A 298 -9.83 16.61 -4.88
C ASN A 298 -10.75 17.70 -4.31
N THR A 299 -11.92 17.33 -3.80
CA THR A 299 -12.86 18.26 -3.14
C THR A 299 -12.67 18.32 -1.64
N THR A 300 -11.86 17.45 -1.04
CA THR A 300 -11.58 17.45 0.40
C THR A 300 -10.93 18.76 0.80
N GLN A 301 -11.56 19.50 1.69
CA GLN A 301 -11.04 20.74 2.24
C GLN A 301 -10.42 20.46 3.60
N LEU A 302 -9.22 21.00 3.82
CA LEU A 302 -8.59 21.02 5.13
C LEU A 302 -8.98 22.34 5.79
N ALA A 303 -9.90 22.28 6.73
CA ALA A 303 -10.29 23.42 7.54
C ALA A 303 -9.20 23.77 8.56
#